data_9c17f944942df6698d8d59e9c602dafa
#
_entry.id   9c17f944942df6698d8d59e9c602dafa
#
_cell.length_a   1.000
_cell.length_b   1.000
_cell.length_c   1.000
_cell.angle_alpha   90.00
_cell.angle_beta   90.00
_cell.angle_gamma   90.00
#
_symmetry.space_group_name_H-M   'P 1'
#
loop_
_entity.id
_entity.type
_entity.pdbx_description
1 polymer ?
#
loop_
_entity_poly.entity_id
_entity_poly.type
_entity_poly.pdbx_seq_one_letter_code
_entity_poly.pdbx_strand_id
1 'polypeptide(L)'
;MNSDREPRFGFQDRRNQSPHQKTLDGTGPFRKWISGCFGVFLFLFFVLWYAILGFIFEEASNGRDAVNWPTTSGQVVETKVTSHTSTSSSGSSRSRTRSSTTSYRPWVLYRYSVDGLELENHTVQTMTSYETRSEAMLVTDEYPVGSTVSVYYKPTDPDTSVLVPGISDETHMILNIFTYVPAILFVIIVMFWAIKKAKSSL
;
A
#
# COMPACT_ATOMS: atom_id res chain seq x y z
N MET A 1 -94.84 -45.81 -12.62
CA MET A 1 -94.87 -44.53 -11.96
C MET A 1 -93.50 -44.28 -11.49
N ASN A 2 -92.93 -43.33 -12.10
CA ASN A 2 -91.53 -42.90 -12.21
C ASN A 2 -90.79 -42.78 -10.93
N SER A 3 -89.59 -43.29 -10.94
CA SER A 3 -88.58 -42.95 -10.03
C SER A 3 -87.33 -42.49 -10.79
N ASP A 4 -87.18 -41.23 -10.82
CA ASP A 4 -86.01 -40.60 -11.42
C ASP A 4 -84.77 -40.78 -10.47
N ARG A 5 -83.76 -41.47 -10.99
CA ARG A 5 -82.44 -41.57 -10.36
C ARG A 5 -81.59 -40.51 -11.01
N GLU A 6 -81.23 -39.49 -10.25
CA GLU A 6 -80.20 -38.57 -10.60
C GLU A 6 -78.79 -39.21 -10.37
N PRO A 7 -77.86 -39.09 -11.32
CA PRO A 7 -76.50 -39.51 -11.13
C PRO A 7 -75.73 -38.40 -10.33
N ARG A 8 -75.23 -38.75 -9.15
CA ARG A 8 -74.29 -37.92 -8.38
C ARG A 8 -72.94 -37.86 -9.12
N PHE A 9 -72.71 -36.75 -9.75
CA PHE A 9 -71.39 -36.39 -10.20
C PHE A 9 -70.47 -36.05 -8.95
N GLY A 10 -69.56 -36.94 -8.64
CA GLY A 10 -68.55 -36.69 -7.67
C GLY A 10 -67.58 -35.61 -8.16
N PHE A 11 -67.72 -34.41 -7.64
CA PHE A 11 -66.69 -33.36 -7.81
C PHE A 11 -65.45 -33.76 -7.00
N GLN A 12 -64.45 -34.37 -7.67
CA GLN A 12 -63.11 -34.49 -7.07
C GLN A 12 -62.49 -33.11 -6.97
N ASP A 13 -62.40 -32.63 -5.78
CA ASP A 13 -61.69 -31.42 -5.41
C ASP A 13 -60.21 -31.58 -5.73
N ARG A 14 -59.78 -31.15 -6.92
CA ARG A 14 -58.38 -31.06 -7.36
C ARG A 14 -57.75 -29.76 -6.90
N ARG A 15 -58.11 -29.21 -5.74
CA ARG A 15 -57.50 -28.05 -5.17
C ARG A 15 -56.66 -28.46 -3.97
N ASN A 16 -55.53 -29.10 -4.20
CA ASN A 16 -54.36 -28.92 -3.33
C ASN A 16 -53.16 -29.76 -3.83
N GLN A 17 -52.74 -29.53 -5.03
CA GLN A 17 -51.36 -29.80 -5.38
C GLN A 17 -50.66 -28.44 -5.50
N SER A 18 -50.20 -27.92 -4.37
CA SER A 18 -49.20 -26.86 -4.35
C SER A 18 -47.98 -27.38 -5.12
N PRO A 19 -47.54 -26.70 -6.16
CA PRO A 19 -46.28 -27.07 -6.81
C PRO A 19 -45.18 -26.99 -5.75
N HIS A 20 -44.40 -28.07 -5.64
CA HIS A 20 -43.19 -28.13 -4.84
C HIS A 20 -42.45 -26.81 -5.00
N GLN A 21 -42.51 -25.97 -4.01
CA GLN A 21 -41.54 -24.93 -3.81
C GLN A 21 -40.21 -25.65 -3.59
N LYS A 22 -39.48 -25.88 -4.71
CA LYS A 22 -38.05 -26.10 -4.63
C LYS A 22 -37.49 -24.85 -3.95
N THR A 23 -37.33 -24.91 -2.67
CA THR A 23 -36.42 -24.00 -1.94
C THR A 23 -35.10 -24.10 -2.67
N LEU A 24 -34.80 -23.06 -3.43
CA LEU A 24 -33.49 -22.82 -3.99
C LEU A 24 -32.58 -22.53 -2.80
N ASP A 25 -32.15 -23.60 -2.11
CA ASP A 25 -31.05 -23.55 -1.19
C ASP A 25 -29.82 -23.11 -2.00
N GLY A 26 -29.60 -21.78 -2.07
CA GLY A 26 -28.50 -21.13 -2.77
C GLY A 26 -27.14 -21.41 -2.14
N THR A 27 -26.95 -22.60 -1.55
CA THR A 27 -25.68 -23.11 -1.03
C THR A 27 -25.00 -24.04 -2.03
N GLY A 28 -25.11 -23.72 -3.32
CA GLY A 28 -24.47 -24.47 -4.39
C GLY A 28 -22.94 -24.44 -4.31
N PRO A 29 -22.25 -25.37 -4.99
CA PRO A 29 -20.77 -25.47 -5.06
C PRO A 29 -20.12 -24.15 -5.49
N PHE A 30 -20.84 -23.30 -6.19
CA PHE A 30 -20.43 -21.97 -6.66
C PHE A 30 -20.07 -21.02 -5.51
N ARG A 31 -20.81 -21.06 -4.39
CA ARG A 31 -20.54 -20.22 -3.21
C ARG A 31 -19.28 -20.67 -2.46
N LYS A 32 -19.02 -21.97 -2.44
CA LYS A 32 -17.77 -22.53 -1.87
C LYS A 32 -16.57 -22.20 -2.75
N TRP A 33 -16.76 -22.20 -4.06
CA TRP A 33 -15.71 -21.85 -5.03
C TRP A 33 -15.32 -20.36 -4.96
N ILE A 34 -16.31 -19.46 -4.86
CA ILE A 34 -16.07 -18.01 -4.66
C ILE A 34 -15.34 -17.77 -3.33
N SER A 35 -15.69 -18.47 -2.26
CA SER A 35 -15.01 -18.35 -0.96
C SER A 35 -13.55 -18.80 -1.03
N GLY A 36 -13.26 -19.86 -1.78
CA GLY A 36 -11.87 -20.34 -1.99
C GLY A 36 -11.04 -19.37 -2.84
N CYS A 37 -11.58 -18.91 -3.98
CA CYS A 37 -10.92 -17.93 -4.84
C CYS A 37 -10.67 -16.60 -4.12
N PHE A 38 -11.60 -16.15 -3.29
CA PHE A 38 -11.44 -14.93 -2.50
C PHE A 38 -10.33 -15.08 -1.45
N GLY A 39 -10.20 -16.25 -0.81
CA GLY A 39 -9.10 -16.56 0.11
C GLY A 39 -7.73 -16.52 -0.58
N VAL A 40 -7.62 -17.14 -1.76
CA VAL A 40 -6.40 -17.11 -2.56
C VAL A 40 -6.06 -15.68 -3.02
N PHE A 41 -7.05 -14.92 -3.45
CA PHE A 41 -6.87 -13.53 -3.84
C PHE A 41 -6.36 -12.67 -2.66
N LEU A 42 -6.96 -12.81 -1.48
CA LEU A 42 -6.50 -12.10 -0.27
C LEU A 42 -5.07 -12.52 0.10
N PHE A 43 -4.75 -13.80 0.04
CA PHE A 43 -3.40 -14.29 0.32
C PHE A 43 -2.37 -13.66 -0.64
N LEU A 44 -2.62 -13.70 -1.94
CA LEU A 44 -1.74 -13.09 -2.94
C LEU A 44 -1.63 -11.57 -2.76
N PHE A 45 -2.73 -10.90 -2.41
CA PHE A 45 -2.74 -9.48 -2.09
C PHE A 45 -1.81 -9.16 -0.91
N PHE A 46 -1.90 -9.92 0.18
CA PHE A 46 -1.03 -9.71 1.33
C PHE A 46 0.44 -10.04 1.04
N VAL A 47 0.71 -11.10 0.27
CA VAL A 47 2.08 -11.43 -0.15
C VAL A 47 2.67 -10.28 -0.97
N LEU A 48 1.93 -9.77 -1.94
CA LEU A 48 2.37 -8.63 -2.75
C LEU A 48 2.53 -7.36 -1.89
N TRP A 49 1.59 -7.11 -0.98
CA TRP A 49 1.64 -5.98 -0.04
C TRP A 49 2.91 -6.01 0.82
N TYR A 50 3.21 -7.17 1.44
CA TYR A 50 4.41 -7.31 2.26
C TYR A 50 5.70 -7.28 1.45
N ALA A 51 5.69 -7.75 0.19
CA ALA A 51 6.84 -7.61 -0.70
C ALA A 51 7.14 -6.13 -1.02
N ILE A 52 6.10 -5.33 -1.31
CA ILE A 52 6.22 -3.88 -1.52
C ILE A 52 6.70 -3.17 -0.24
N LEU A 53 6.12 -3.53 0.91
CA LEU A 53 6.58 -3.01 2.20
C LEU A 53 8.05 -3.34 2.44
N GLY A 54 8.50 -4.57 2.15
CA GLY A 54 9.89 -4.97 2.31
C GLY A 54 10.85 -4.05 1.55
N PHE A 55 10.52 -3.70 0.30
CA PHE A 55 11.30 -2.76 -0.50
C PHE A 55 11.35 -1.34 0.12
N ILE A 56 10.20 -0.83 0.59
CA ILE A 56 10.12 0.49 1.23
C ILE A 56 10.87 0.49 2.57
N PHE A 57 10.81 -0.61 3.32
CA PHE A 57 11.52 -0.75 4.60
C PHE A 57 13.02 -0.81 4.44
N GLU A 58 13.54 -1.39 3.35
CA GLU A 58 14.97 -1.41 3.07
C GLU A 58 15.51 0.01 2.89
N GLU A 59 14.85 0.84 2.10
CA GLU A 59 15.21 2.25 1.92
C GLU A 59 15.13 3.03 3.24
N ALA A 60 14.03 2.86 3.99
CA ALA A 60 13.85 3.51 5.27
C ALA A 60 14.85 3.03 6.35
N SER A 61 15.27 1.75 6.30
CA SER A 61 16.28 1.23 7.22
C SER A 61 17.65 1.85 6.95
N ASN A 62 18.03 2.01 5.69
CA ASN A 62 19.25 2.70 5.32
C ASN A 62 19.27 4.13 5.91
N GLY A 63 18.16 4.86 5.79
CA GLY A 63 18.05 6.19 6.38
C GLY A 63 18.22 6.19 7.91
N ARG A 64 17.58 5.26 8.63
CA ARG A 64 17.71 5.14 10.10
C ARG A 64 19.12 4.71 10.52
N ASP A 65 19.69 3.73 9.81
CA ASP A 65 21.01 3.20 10.12
C ASP A 65 22.12 4.20 9.80
N ALA A 66 21.87 5.16 8.90
CA ALA A 66 22.81 6.21 8.52
C ALA A 66 23.30 7.05 9.69
N VAL A 67 22.55 7.12 10.78
CA VAL A 67 23.00 7.78 12.03
C VAL A 67 24.26 7.13 12.61
N ASN A 68 24.45 5.84 12.35
CA ASN A 68 25.60 5.07 12.84
C ASN A 68 26.67 4.85 11.76
N TRP A 69 26.47 5.38 10.56
CA TRP A 69 27.43 5.19 9.47
C TRP A 69 28.71 6.00 9.69
N PRO A 70 29.84 5.50 9.23
CA PRO A 70 31.06 6.27 9.21
C PRO A 70 30.94 7.48 8.29
N THR A 71 31.74 8.49 8.55
CA THR A 71 31.77 9.73 7.81
C THR A 71 33.07 9.90 7.03
N THR A 72 32.98 10.50 5.86
CA THR A 72 34.12 10.98 5.09
C THR A 72 33.87 12.42 4.62
N SER A 73 34.94 13.10 4.17
CA SER A 73 34.82 14.42 3.58
C SER A 73 34.46 14.32 2.10
N GLY A 74 33.47 15.08 1.67
CA GLY A 74 33.09 15.21 0.27
C GLY A 74 33.10 16.65 -0.20
N GLN A 75 33.02 16.86 -1.52
CA GLN A 75 32.89 18.18 -2.15
C GLN A 75 31.62 18.25 -2.98
N VAL A 76 30.87 19.32 -2.82
CA VAL A 76 29.66 19.59 -3.62
C VAL A 76 30.05 19.99 -5.04
N VAL A 77 29.49 19.28 -6.03
CA VAL A 77 29.74 19.49 -7.46
C VAL A 77 28.61 20.26 -8.14
N GLU A 78 27.37 19.94 -7.82
CA GLU A 78 26.17 20.55 -8.41
C GLU A 78 25.01 20.56 -7.41
N THR A 79 24.21 21.61 -7.45
CA THR A 79 22.98 21.69 -6.63
C THR A 79 21.78 22.11 -7.49
N LYS A 80 20.65 21.46 -7.29
CA LYS A 80 19.37 21.81 -7.93
C LYS A 80 18.17 21.26 -7.16
N VAL A 81 16.99 21.77 -7.45
CA VAL A 81 15.74 21.23 -6.96
C VAL A 81 15.05 20.47 -8.09
N THR A 82 14.74 19.22 -7.84
CA THR A 82 13.94 18.35 -8.74
C THR A 82 12.48 18.35 -8.32
N SER A 83 11.55 18.24 -9.26
CA SER A 83 10.13 18.13 -8.99
C SER A 83 9.55 16.85 -9.56
N HIS A 84 8.67 16.22 -8.80
CA HIS A 84 7.91 15.06 -9.22
C HIS A 84 6.41 15.36 -9.10
N THR A 85 5.69 15.27 -10.22
CA THR A 85 4.25 15.48 -10.26
C THR A 85 3.52 14.17 -10.40
N SER A 86 2.74 13.81 -9.40
CA SER A 86 1.84 12.66 -9.43
C SER A 86 0.43 13.13 -9.78
N THR A 87 -0.17 12.52 -10.80
CA THR A 87 -1.55 12.79 -11.21
C THR A 87 -2.41 11.59 -10.89
N SER A 88 -3.39 11.77 -10.01
CA SER A 88 -4.42 10.77 -9.74
C SER A 88 -5.75 11.18 -10.36
N SER A 89 -6.42 10.24 -11.03
CA SER A 89 -7.77 10.44 -11.55
C SER A 89 -8.72 9.50 -10.79
N SER A 90 -9.67 10.09 -10.06
CA SER A 90 -10.72 9.36 -9.36
C SER A 90 -12.08 9.76 -9.92
N GLY A 91 -12.96 8.78 -10.14
CA GLY A 91 -14.34 9.01 -10.55
C GLY A 91 -14.82 8.05 -11.64
N SER A 92 -16.15 7.91 -11.73
CA SER A 92 -16.83 7.17 -12.80
C SER A 92 -16.85 7.98 -14.09
N SER A 93 -17.15 7.32 -15.21
CA SER A 93 -17.08 7.89 -16.58
C SER A 93 -17.81 9.23 -16.80
N ARG A 94 -18.63 9.67 -15.88
CA ARG A 94 -19.42 10.93 -15.99
C ARG A 94 -18.87 12.10 -15.18
N SER A 95 -17.98 11.84 -14.21
CA SER A 95 -17.34 12.91 -13.42
C SER A 95 -15.93 12.45 -13.05
N ARG A 96 -14.94 12.84 -13.84
CA ARG A 96 -13.51 12.62 -13.52
C ARG A 96 -12.95 13.87 -12.87
N THR A 97 -12.62 13.75 -11.60
CA THR A 97 -11.81 14.77 -10.92
C THR A 97 -10.35 14.36 -11.07
N ARG A 98 -9.54 15.22 -11.66
CA ARG A 98 -8.07 15.08 -11.68
C ARG A 98 -7.52 15.87 -10.51
N SER A 99 -6.76 15.19 -9.66
CA SER A 99 -5.91 15.81 -8.66
C SER A 99 -4.46 15.62 -9.07
N SER A 100 -3.68 16.68 -9.06
CA SER A 100 -2.23 16.60 -9.25
C SER A 100 -1.54 17.14 -8.01
N THR A 101 -0.61 16.36 -7.48
CA THR A 101 0.25 16.76 -6.36
C THR A 101 1.68 16.83 -6.88
N THR A 102 2.36 17.95 -6.67
CA THR A 102 3.75 18.11 -7.02
C THR A 102 4.57 18.13 -5.72
N SER A 103 5.58 17.29 -5.65
CA SER A 103 6.58 17.28 -4.58
C SER A 103 7.94 17.73 -5.12
N TYR A 104 8.73 18.35 -4.27
CA TYR A 104 10.04 18.88 -4.59
C TYR A 104 11.10 18.18 -3.74
N ARG A 105 12.25 17.85 -4.38
CA ARG A 105 13.38 17.22 -3.68
C ARG A 105 14.64 18.04 -3.90
N PRO A 106 15.40 18.37 -2.85
CA PRO A 106 16.77 18.87 -2.99
C PRO A 106 17.62 17.78 -3.62
N TRP A 107 18.42 18.16 -4.58
CA TRP A 107 19.36 17.29 -5.28
C TRP A 107 20.71 17.97 -5.25
N VAL A 108 21.67 17.37 -4.51
CA VAL A 108 23.01 17.90 -4.29
C VAL A 108 23.99 16.83 -4.73
N LEU A 109 24.62 17.00 -5.87
CA LEU A 109 25.67 16.08 -6.32
C LEU A 109 26.95 16.37 -5.54
N TYR A 110 27.46 15.37 -4.85
CA TYR A 110 28.71 15.45 -4.12
C TYR A 110 29.64 14.28 -4.47
N ARG A 111 30.96 14.58 -4.49
CA ARG A 111 32.01 13.61 -4.70
C ARG A 111 32.75 13.38 -3.40
N TYR A 112 33.06 12.14 -3.09
CA TYR A 112 33.78 11.73 -1.88
C TYR A 112 34.67 10.54 -2.15
N SER A 113 35.58 10.22 -1.22
CA SER A 113 36.47 9.06 -1.37
C SER A 113 36.37 8.15 -0.15
N VAL A 114 36.27 6.84 -0.43
CA VAL A 114 36.31 5.78 0.59
C VAL A 114 37.36 4.76 0.15
N ASP A 115 38.33 4.50 1.02
CA ASP A 115 39.42 3.55 0.77
C ASP A 115 40.18 3.77 -0.57
N GLY A 116 40.25 5.02 -1.00
CA GLY A 116 40.92 5.42 -2.23
C GLY A 116 40.04 5.31 -3.50
N LEU A 117 38.80 4.88 -3.37
CA LEU A 117 37.82 4.86 -4.46
C LEU A 117 37.04 6.18 -4.45
N GLU A 118 37.03 6.88 -5.60
CA GLU A 118 36.21 8.07 -5.77
C GLU A 118 34.78 7.67 -6.14
N LEU A 119 33.82 8.22 -5.42
CA LEU A 119 32.38 7.95 -5.53
C LEU A 119 31.60 9.25 -5.66
N GLU A 120 30.44 9.18 -6.27
CA GLU A 120 29.49 10.30 -6.40
C GLU A 120 28.08 9.85 -5.95
N ASN A 121 27.40 10.72 -5.23
CA ASN A 121 26.01 10.53 -4.88
C ASN A 121 25.30 11.90 -4.84
N HIS A 122 23.97 11.89 -4.79
CA HIS A 122 23.16 13.11 -4.81
C HIS A 122 22.06 13.15 -3.73
N THR A 123 22.05 12.20 -2.85
CA THR A 123 21.04 12.06 -1.79
C THR A 123 21.38 12.96 -0.62
N VAL A 124 20.58 13.98 -0.37
CA VAL A 124 20.74 14.84 0.82
C VAL A 124 20.26 14.08 2.05
N GLN A 125 19.04 13.62 2.06
CA GLN A 125 18.45 12.81 3.12
C GLN A 125 17.51 11.76 2.53
N THR A 126 17.49 10.57 3.09
CA THR A 126 16.64 9.47 2.60
C THR A 126 15.16 9.79 2.80
N MET A 127 14.35 9.50 1.77
CA MET A 127 12.89 9.62 1.78
C MET A 127 12.33 11.02 2.13
N THR A 128 13.09 12.08 1.88
CA THR A 128 12.65 13.46 2.14
C THR A 128 12.11 14.11 0.87
N SER A 129 10.97 14.77 0.99
CA SER A 129 10.39 15.61 -0.07
C SER A 129 9.63 16.77 0.56
N TYR A 130 9.52 17.87 -0.17
CA TYR A 130 8.89 19.11 0.27
C TYR A 130 7.67 19.42 -0.57
N GLU A 131 6.67 20.07 0.02
CA GLU A 131 5.46 20.49 -0.70
C GLU A 131 5.71 21.73 -1.58
N THR A 132 6.64 22.56 -1.18
CA THR A 132 6.97 23.79 -1.92
C THR A 132 8.41 23.78 -2.43
N ARG A 133 8.60 24.40 -3.59
CA ARG A 133 9.94 24.56 -4.18
C ARG A 133 10.84 25.40 -3.29
N SER A 134 10.29 26.42 -2.61
CA SER A 134 11.06 27.29 -1.74
C SER A 134 11.66 26.56 -0.56
N GLU A 135 10.95 25.63 0.08
CA GLU A 135 11.48 24.80 1.15
C GLU A 135 12.63 23.90 0.65
N ALA A 136 12.45 23.27 -0.51
CA ALA A 136 13.53 22.47 -1.10
C ALA A 136 14.76 23.33 -1.49
N MET A 137 14.55 24.59 -1.89
CA MET A 137 15.64 25.53 -2.19
C MET A 137 16.41 25.91 -0.92
N LEU A 138 15.74 26.16 0.19
CA LEU A 138 16.43 26.46 1.46
C LEU A 138 17.44 25.37 1.83
N VAL A 139 17.07 24.11 1.59
CA VAL A 139 17.98 22.99 1.84
C VAL A 139 19.15 22.99 0.84
N THR A 140 18.92 23.25 -0.46
CA THR A 140 20.01 23.30 -1.44
C THR A 140 20.96 24.48 -1.21
N ASP A 141 20.46 25.58 -0.67
CA ASP A 141 21.26 26.78 -0.36
C ASP A 141 22.27 26.54 0.79
N GLU A 142 22.02 25.52 1.63
CA GLU A 142 22.99 25.09 2.66
C GLU A 142 24.21 24.38 2.06
N TYR A 143 24.13 23.96 0.79
CA TYR A 143 25.17 23.19 0.10
C TYR A 143 25.67 23.92 -1.17
N PRO A 144 26.38 25.04 -1.03
CA PRO A 144 26.90 25.76 -2.20
C PRO A 144 27.93 24.92 -2.96
N VAL A 145 27.93 25.06 -4.29
CA VAL A 145 28.90 24.36 -5.15
C VAL A 145 30.34 24.69 -4.74
N GLY A 146 31.17 23.65 -4.64
CA GLY A 146 32.57 23.76 -4.18
C GLY A 146 32.73 23.68 -2.66
N SER A 147 31.67 23.68 -1.88
CA SER A 147 31.76 23.51 -0.43
C SER A 147 32.16 22.11 -0.04
N THR A 148 32.81 21.99 1.13
CA THR A 148 33.16 20.72 1.75
C THR A 148 32.03 20.27 2.67
N VAL A 149 31.60 19.01 2.55
CA VAL A 149 30.50 18.42 3.31
C VAL A 149 30.90 17.11 3.98
N SER A 150 30.27 16.80 5.11
CA SER A 150 30.37 15.47 5.72
C SER A 150 29.43 14.51 5.03
N VAL A 151 29.97 13.40 4.52
CA VAL A 151 29.22 12.35 3.82
C VAL A 151 29.15 11.11 4.71
N TYR A 152 27.95 10.66 5.03
CA TYR A 152 27.69 9.41 5.74
C TYR A 152 27.52 8.30 4.71
N TYR A 153 28.34 7.27 4.75
CA TYR A 153 28.31 6.18 3.78
C TYR A 153 28.07 4.82 4.42
N LYS A 154 27.39 3.95 3.72
CA LYS A 154 27.11 2.58 4.18
C LYS A 154 28.37 1.73 4.06
N PRO A 155 28.90 1.13 5.16
CA PRO A 155 30.17 0.38 5.11
C PRO A 155 30.16 -0.83 4.17
N THR A 156 28.99 -1.45 3.99
CA THR A 156 28.82 -2.64 3.14
C THR A 156 28.60 -2.29 1.67
N ASP A 157 28.24 -1.03 1.38
CA ASP A 157 27.94 -0.52 0.05
C ASP A 157 28.25 0.98 0.00
N PRO A 158 29.54 1.37 -0.19
CA PRO A 158 29.97 2.77 -0.11
C PRO A 158 29.33 3.71 -1.14
N ASP A 159 28.72 3.19 -2.24
CA ASP A 159 27.93 3.97 -3.19
C ASP A 159 26.66 4.53 -2.57
N THR A 160 26.15 3.87 -1.53
CA THR A 160 25.00 4.34 -0.76
C THR A 160 25.47 5.33 0.30
N SER A 161 25.13 6.60 0.14
CA SER A 161 25.53 7.68 1.05
C SER A 161 24.49 8.78 1.17
N VAL A 162 24.56 9.55 2.25
CA VAL A 162 23.68 10.68 2.53
C VAL A 162 24.46 11.83 3.16
N LEU A 163 23.98 13.06 3.01
CA LEU A 163 24.54 14.24 3.71
C LEU A 163 23.92 14.42 5.10
N VAL A 164 22.61 14.11 5.24
CA VAL A 164 21.89 14.20 6.51
C VAL A 164 21.43 12.79 6.90
N PRO A 165 21.96 12.23 8.00
CA PRO A 165 21.54 10.93 8.46
C PRO A 165 20.15 10.98 9.11
N GLY A 166 19.41 9.85 9.05
CA GLY A 166 18.08 9.74 9.59
C GLY A 166 16.99 9.89 8.52
N ILE A 167 15.76 9.68 8.95
CA ILE A 167 14.54 9.92 8.19
C ILE A 167 13.67 10.92 8.95
N SER A 168 12.81 11.65 8.25
CA SER A 168 11.91 12.62 8.87
C SER A 168 10.88 11.94 9.78
N ASP A 169 10.40 12.65 10.81
CA ASP A 169 9.36 12.15 11.72
C ASP A 169 8.05 11.83 10.99
N GLU A 170 7.73 12.58 9.94
CA GLU A 170 6.57 12.32 9.07
C GLU A 170 6.69 10.96 8.37
N THR A 171 7.88 10.63 7.88
CA THR A 171 8.16 9.34 7.25
C THR A 171 8.00 8.19 8.24
N HIS A 172 8.45 8.35 9.48
CA HIS A 172 8.23 7.37 10.55
C HIS A 172 6.75 7.12 10.80
N MET A 173 5.94 8.17 10.89
CA MET A 173 4.50 8.06 11.12
C MET A 173 3.81 7.31 9.96
N ILE A 174 4.11 7.66 8.73
CA ILE A 174 3.56 7.02 7.53
C ILE A 174 3.91 5.54 7.49
N LEU A 175 5.17 5.17 7.72
CA LEU A 175 5.61 3.78 7.74
C LEU A 175 4.88 2.95 8.79
N ASN A 176 4.68 3.51 9.98
CA ASN A 176 3.93 2.86 11.05
C ASN A 176 2.46 2.61 10.66
N ILE A 177 1.79 3.61 10.10
CA ILE A 177 0.41 3.48 9.61
C ILE A 177 0.31 2.38 8.56
N PHE A 178 1.18 2.39 7.54
CA PHE A 178 1.17 1.39 6.47
C PHE A 178 1.46 -0.03 6.97
N THR A 179 2.20 -0.17 8.06
CA THR A 179 2.51 -1.48 8.66
C THR A 179 1.37 -2.01 9.52
N TYR A 180 0.82 -1.18 10.40
CA TYR A 180 -0.13 -1.65 11.42
C TYR A 180 -1.57 -1.70 10.93
N VAL A 181 -2.01 -0.76 10.09
CA VAL A 181 -3.40 -0.70 9.63
C VAL A 181 -3.85 -1.98 8.91
N PRO A 182 -3.12 -2.53 7.94
CA PRO A 182 -3.52 -3.79 7.29
C PRO A 182 -3.51 -4.98 8.24
N ALA A 183 -2.56 -5.04 9.19
CA ALA A 183 -2.50 -6.09 10.19
C ALA A 183 -3.73 -6.08 11.11
N ILE A 184 -4.13 -4.90 11.59
CA ILE A 184 -5.33 -4.71 12.41
C ILE A 184 -6.58 -5.10 11.63
N LEU A 185 -6.72 -4.65 10.39
CA LEU A 185 -7.84 -5.01 9.52
C LEU A 185 -7.91 -6.53 9.29
N PHE A 186 -6.78 -7.18 9.07
CA PHE A 186 -6.72 -8.64 8.92
C PHE A 186 -7.24 -9.35 10.18
N VAL A 187 -6.78 -8.94 11.37
CA VAL A 187 -7.24 -9.51 12.64
C VAL A 187 -8.77 -9.33 12.82
N ILE A 188 -9.30 -8.15 12.48
CA ILE A 188 -10.74 -7.86 12.56
C ILE A 188 -11.52 -8.78 11.61
N ILE A 189 -11.05 -8.97 10.38
CA ILE A 189 -11.70 -9.85 9.39
C ILE A 189 -11.70 -11.30 9.86
N VAL A 190 -10.58 -11.78 10.40
CA VAL A 190 -10.46 -13.14 10.93
C VAL A 190 -11.38 -13.35 12.13
N MET A 191 -11.42 -12.41 13.06
CA MET A 191 -12.34 -12.45 14.21
C MET A 191 -13.81 -12.48 13.76
N PHE A 192 -14.18 -11.63 12.83
CA PHE A 192 -15.56 -11.60 12.31
C PHE A 192 -15.92 -12.93 11.64
N TRP A 193 -15.00 -13.51 10.88
CA TRP A 193 -15.19 -14.82 10.25
C TRP A 193 -15.33 -15.94 11.28
N ALA A 194 -14.50 -15.94 12.33
CA ALA A 194 -14.55 -16.92 13.41
C ALA A 194 -15.86 -16.84 14.18
N ILE A 195 -16.34 -15.65 14.52
CA ILE A 195 -17.63 -15.42 15.19
C ILE A 195 -18.79 -15.92 14.32
N LYS A 196 -18.77 -15.61 13.03
CA LYS A 196 -19.79 -16.08 12.08
C LYS A 196 -19.81 -17.59 11.96
N LYS A 197 -18.64 -18.24 11.95
CA LYS A 197 -18.52 -19.70 11.89
C LYS A 197 -19.03 -20.35 13.17
N ALA A 198 -18.70 -19.80 14.34
CA ALA A 198 -19.19 -20.29 15.65
C ALA A 198 -20.72 -20.20 15.75
N LYS A 199 -21.32 -19.10 15.25
CA LYS A 199 -22.78 -18.91 15.24
C LYS A 199 -23.53 -19.82 14.25
N SER A 200 -22.85 -20.38 13.26
CA SER A 200 -23.45 -21.32 12.29
C SER A 200 -23.33 -22.79 12.73
N SER A 201 -22.64 -23.07 13.83
CA SER A 201 -22.45 -24.41 14.39
C SER A 201 -23.27 -24.64 15.69
N LEU A 202 -24.03 -23.62 16.13
CA LEU A 202 -25.08 -23.67 17.16
C LEU A 202 -26.47 -23.73 16.52
#